data_15bfadc5738e4d019c8bd0cfa6f668ed
#
_entry.id   15bfadc5738e4d019c8bd0cfa6f668ed
#
_cell.length_a   1.000
_cell.length_b   1.000
_cell.length_c   1.000
_cell.angle_alpha   90.00
_cell.angle_beta   90.00
_cell.angle_gamma   90.00
#
_symmetry.space_group_name_H-M   'P 1'
#
loop_
_entity.id
_entity.type
_entity.pdbx_description
1 polymer ?
#
loop_
_entity_poly.entity_id
_entity_poly.type
_entity_poly.pdbx_seq_one_letter_code
_entity_poly.pdbx_strand_id
1 'polypeptide(L)'
;MARKYLTMDGNEAAAHAAYAYTEVATIYPITPSSVMPEHVDEWATAGRKNIFGDVVHVTEMQSEAGAAGATHGSIVAGAMTSTFTASQGLLLMIPNIYKVAGEGLPAVFNVSARCVATHALNIFGDHSDVYACRQTGAAMLCESSVQEVMDLTPVAYCAAVDGKLPFINFFDGFRTSHEIQKIQVWDYDDLKDMIDLDKVQEFRDKALNPNHPRQMGSAQNPDIFFTTREACNTTYDEMPAIVQKYMDKVNAKLGTDYKLFNYYGAADAEQVIIAMGSVNETIEETVDYLNAQGQKVGLVKVRLYRPFSAEALIEAIPDTVKKISVLDRTKEPGSIGSEGLQVRSGSGIHRQIRSWLQGHHSCTDHRCLQQRGQEEIHHRHR
;
A
#
# COMPACT_ATOMS: atom_id res chain seq x y z
N MET A 1 13.72 -18.56 -17.80
CA MET A 1 15.09 -18.85 -17.25
C MET A 1 15.00 -18.87 -15.73
N ALA A 2 15.91 -19.56 -15.02
CA ALA A 2 15.94 -19.46 -13.55
C ALA A 2 16.33 -18.03 -13.17
N ARG A 3 15.57 -17.42 -12.25
CA ARG A 3 15.87 -16.06 -11.75
C ARG A 3 17.23 -16.03 -11.07
N LYS A 4 17.92 -14.90 -11.21
CA LYS A 4 19.20 -14.65 -10.57
C LYS A 4 19.01 -14.40 -9.08
N TYR A 5 19.86 -14.97 -8.24
CA TYR A 5 19.96 -14.63 -6.82
C TYR A 5 20.99 -13.53 -6.61
N LEU A 6 20.62 -12.50 -5.88
CA LEU A 6 21.51 -11.45 -5.40
C LEU A 6 21.34 -11.27 -3.89
N THR A 7 22.38 -10.75 -3.25
CA THR A 7 22.33 -10.34 -1.85
C THR A 7 22.16 -8.83 -1.81
N MET A 8 21.06 -8.38 -1.19
CA MET A 8 20.72 -6.96 -1.09
C MET A 8 19.80 -6.70 0.10
N ASP A 9 19.61 -5.44 0.44
CA ASP A 9 18.63 -5.05 1.45
C ASP A 9 17.26 -4.64 0.84
N GLY A 10 16.29 -4.31 1.69
CA GLY A 10 14.95 -3.95 1.25
C GLY A 10 14.92 -2.63 0.45
N ASN A 11 15.77 -1.66 0.78
CA ASN A 11 15.86 -0.41 0.02
C ASN A 11 16.38 -0.66 -1.40
N GLU A 12 17.45 -1.46 -1.56
CA GLU A 12 17.99 -1.82 -2.87
C GLU A 12 16.96 -2.63 -3.68
N ALA A 13 16.23 -3.55 -3.03
CA ALA A 13 15.17 -4.32 -3.66
C ALA A 13 14.04 -3.43 -4.19
N ALA A 14 13.56 -2.48 -3.38
CA ALA A 14 12.55 -1.51 -3.78
C ALA A 14 13.05 -0.60 -4.91
N ALA A 15 14.29 -0.07 -4.78
CA ALA A 15 14.89 0.77 -5.80
C ALA A 15 15.04 0.05 -7.13
N HIS A 16 15.45 -1.24 -7.13
CA HIS A 16 15.60 -2.05 -8.33
C HIS A 16 14.26 -2.19 -9.10
N ALA A 17 13.20 -2.54 -8.39
CA ALA A 17 11.88 -2.69 -8.99
C ALA A 17 11.29 -1.34 -9.42
N ALA A 18 11.44 -0.30 -8.59
CA ALA A 18 10.96 1.05 -8.88
C ALA A 18 11.65 1.66 -10.10
N TYR A 19 12.98 1.51 -10.22
CA TYR A 19 13.76 2.04 -11.35
C TYR A 19 13.23 1.55 -12.69
N ALA A 20 12.80 0.29 -12.76
CA ALA A 20 12.27 -0.29 -13.99
C ALA A 20 11.09 0.50 -14.55
N TYR A 21 10.21 1.01 -13.70
CA TYR A 21 8.96 1.69 -14.10
C TYR A 21 9.05 3.22 -14.02
N THR A 22 10.20 3.78 -13.63
CA THR A 22 10.37 5.21 -13.39
C THR A 22 11.03 5.90 -14.58
N GLU A 23 10.45 7.00 -15.05
CA GLU A 23 11.07 7.92 -16.00
C GLU A 23 11.65 9.14 -15.27
N VAL A 24 10.96 9.60 -14.23
CA VAL A 24 11.39 10.73 -13.39
C VAL A 24 11.36 10.33 -11.92
N ALA A 25 12.46 10.54 -11.22
CA ALA A 25 12.54 10.41 -9.76
C ALA A 25 12.72 11.79 -9.14
N THR A 26 11.77 12.19 -8.29
CA THR A 26 11.86 13.45 -7.55
C THR A 26 12.14 13.12 -6.10
N ILE A 27 13.28 13.55 -5.58
CA ILE A 27 13.83 13.06 -4.32
C ILE A 27 14.13 14.18 -3.33
N TYR A 28 14.04 13.86 -2.06
CA TYR A 28 14.67 14.54 -0.95
C TYR A 28 14.97 13.50 0.12
N PRO A 29 16.26 13.10 0.23
CA PRO A 29 16.64 11.93 1.04
C PRO A 29 16.31 12.09 2.53
N ILE A 30 15.71 11.06 3.13
CA ILE A 30 15.43 10.96 4.57
C ILE A 30 15.66 9.52 5.05
N THR A 31 16.37 9.37 6.19
CA THR A 31 16.62 8.06 6.82
C THR A 31 15.30 7.43 7.31
N PRO A 32 15.00 6.12 7.09
CA PRO A 32 15.88 5.10 6.50
C PRO A 32 15.71 4.89 4.99
N SER A 33 14.95 5.73 4.29
CA SER A 33 14.65 5.57 2.86
C SER A 33 15.74 6.12 1.93
N SER A 34 16.73 6.85 2.44
CA SER A 34 17.76 7.55 1.64
C SER A 34 18.48 6.63 0.65
N VAL A 35 18.72 5.38 1.02
CA VAL A 35 19.43 4.38 0.19
C VAL A 35 18.68 4.10 -1.12
N MET A 36 17.32 4.15 -1.13
CA MET A 36 16.55 3.96 -2.35
C MET A 36 16.90 5.00 -3.44
N PRO A 37 16.75 6.32 -3.18
CA PRO A 37 17.07 7.33 -4.17
C PRO A 37 18.56 7.42 -4.47
N GLU A 38 19.46 7.06 -3.54
CA GLU A 38 20.91 6.96 -3.78
C GLU A 38 21.21 5.91 -4.85
N HIS A 39 20.63 4.71 -4.77
CA HIS A 39 20.77 3.70 -5.81
C HIS A 39 20.17 4.16 -7.15
N VAL A 40 19.01 4.82 -7.13
CA VAL A 40 18.38 5.32 -8.36
C VAL A 40 19.29 6.33 -9.05
N ASP A 41 19.91 7.24 -8.31
CA ASP A 41 20.83 8.26 -8.84
C ASP A 41 22.14 7.63 -9.36
N GLU A 42 22.72 6.69 -8.60
CA GLU A 42 23.89 5.93 -9.03
C GLU A 42 23.64 5.20 -10.36
N TRP A 43 22.52 4.47 -10.47
CA TRP A 43 22.19 3.74 -11.67
C TRP A 43 21.85 4.66 -12.85
N ALA A 44 21.20 5.79 -12.60
CA ALA A 44 20.96 6.80 -13.62
C ALA A 44 22.28 7.40 -14.14
N THR A 45 23.19 7.76 -13.22
CA THR A 45 24.53 8.26 -13.58
C THR A 45 25.34 7.22 -14.36
N ALA A 46 25.19 5.93 -14.05
CA ALA A 46 25.79 4.83 -14.80
C ALA A 46 25.12 4.56 -16.18
N GLY A 47 24.06 5.27 -16.52
CA GLY A 47 23.33 5.13 -17.78
C GLY A 47 22.44 3.89 -17.85
N ARG A 48 22.04 3.30 -16.72
CA ARG A 48 21.11 2.17 -16.68
C ARG A 48 19.76 2.56 -17.28
N LYS A 49 19.23 1.70 -18.12
CA LYS A 49 17.94 1.94 -18.77
C LYS A 49 16.78 1.28 -18.00
N ASN A 50 15.66 1.99 -17.95
CA ASN A 50 14.37 1.47 -17.48
C ASN A 50 13.69 0.60 -18.55
N ILE A 51 12.49 0.10 -18.29
CA ILE A 51 11.75 -0.75 -19.25
C ILE A 51 11.26 0.02 -20.50
N PHE A 52 11.24 1.33 -20.45
CA PHE A 52 10.88 2.20 -21.59
C PHE A 52 12.08 2.48 -22.52
N GLY A 53 13.28 2.12 -22.08
CA GLY A 53 14.53 2.32 -22.84
C GLY A 53 15.25 3.63 -22.52
N ASP A 54 14.79 4.36 -21.52
CA ASP A 54 15.33 5.66 -21.10
C ASP A 54 16.10 5.54 -19.79
N VAL A 55 17.00 6.49 -19.54
CA VAL A 55 17.68 6.67 -18.25
C VAL A 55 16.77 7.50 -17.36
N VAL A 56 16.62 7.12 -16.11
CA VAL A 56 15.79 7.85 -15.15
C VAL A 56 16.32 9.28 -14.94
N HIS A 57 15.45 10.27 -15.06
CA HIS A 57 15.79 11.65 -14.74
C HIS A 57 15.61 11.89 -13.23
N VAL A 58 16.71 12.04 -12.52
CA VAL A 58 16.69 12.26 -11.07
C VAL A 58 16.78 13.76 -10.77
N THR A 59 15.88 14.25 -9.90
CA THR A 59 15.88 15.65 -9.46
C THR A 59 15.77 15.71 -7.95
N GLU A 60 16.83 16.21 -7.30
CA GLU A 60 16.80 16.51 -5.86
C GLU A 60 16.15 17.85 -5.62
N MET A 61 15.20 17.87 -4.68
CA MET A 61 14.43 19.05 -4.30
C MET A 61 14.95 19.64 -2.98
N GLN A 62 14.31 20.71 -2.48
CA GLN A 62 14.71 21.36 -1.23
C GLN A 62 13.90 20.89 -0.01
N SER A 63 12.88 20.08 -0.24
CA SER A 63 12.06 19.46 0.81
C SER A 63 11.20 18.37 0.21
N GLU A 64 10.65 17.50 1.06
CA GLU A 64 9.73 16.45 0.64
C GLU A 64 8.43 17.04 0.04
N ALA A 65 7.96 18.18 0.55
CA ALA A 65 6.84 18.89 -0.05
C ALA A 65 7.15 19.34 -1.49
N GLY A 66 8.39 19.82 -1.72
CA GLY A 66 8.89 20.14 -3.05
C GLY A 66 8.97 18.91 -3.95
N ALA A 67 9.50 17.80 -3.44
CA ALA A 67 9.56 16.52 -4.15
C ALA A 67 8.15 16.05 -4.56
N ALA A 68 7.18 16.08 -3.65
CA ALA A 68 5.79 15.72 -3.95
C ALA A 68 5.13 16.64 -4.98
N GLY A 69 5.43 17.96 -4.91
CA GLY A 69 4.97 18.92 -5.91
C GLY A 69 5.54 18.65 -7.30
N ALA A 70 6.85 18.34 -7.37
CA ALA A 70 7.51 17.95 -8.62
C ALA A 70 7.00 16.60 -9.14
N THR A 71 6.75 15.61 -8.24
CA THR A 71 6.09 14.34 -8.58
C THR A 71 4.73 14.61 -9.26
N HIS A 72 3.89 15.44 -8.64
CA HIS A 72 2.57 15.78 -9.19
C HIS A 72 2.70 16.44 -10.57
N GLY A 73 3.56 17.44 -10.72
CA GLY A 73 3.76 18.15 -11.99
C GLY A 73 4.28 17.22 -13.10
N SER A 74 5.22 16.34 -12.78
CA SER A 74 5.79 15.38 -13.72
C SER A 74 4.75 14.36 -14.21
N ILE A 75 3.93 13.82 -13.30
CA ILE A 75 2.86 12.89 -13.67
C ILE A 75 1.79 13.57 -14.52
N VAL A 76 1.40 14.78 -14.17
CA VAL A 76 0.46 15.58 -14.98
C VAL A 76 1.00 15.83 -16.38
N ALA A 77 2.32 15.92 -16.55
CA ALA A 77 2.98 16.01 -17.85
C ALA A 77 3.11 14.65 -18.57
N GLY A 78 2.70 13.55 -17.97
CA GLY A 78 2.63 12.23 -18.58
C GLY A 78 3.83 11.33 -18.33
N ALA A 79 4.75 11.69 -17.43
CA ALA A 79 5.89 10.86 -17.08
C ALA A 79 5.56 9.92 -15.91
N MET A 80 5.98 8.66 -16.03
CA MET A 80 5.95 7.70 -14.90
C MET A 80 6.93 8.17 -13.83
N THR A 81 6.41 8.58 -12.68
CA THR A 81 7.19 9.30 -11.67
C THR A 81 7.13 8.60 -10.32
N SER A 82 8.29 8.50 -9.67
CA SER A 82 8.46 7.92 -8.33
C SER A 82 9.08 8.90 -7.36
N THR A 83 8.79 8.70 -6.08
CA THR A 83 9.48 9.36 -4.98
C THR A 83 9.73 8.38 -3.84
N PHE A 84 10.69 8.72 -2.96
CA PHE A 84 11.15 7.85 -1.89
C PHE A 84 11.23 8.68 -0.60
N THR A 85 10.59 8.21 0.47
CA THR A 85 10.45 9.01 1.69
C THR A 85 10.20 8.17 2.94
N ALA A 86 10.09 8.81 4.08
CA ALA A 86 9.76 8.23 5.38
C ALA A 86 9.23 9.31 6.34
N SER A 87 8.50 8.91 7.38
CA SER A 87 8.23 9.72 8.57
C SER A 87 7.68 11.13 8.27
N GLN A 88 8.31 12.18 8.85
CA GLN A 88 7.92 13.57 8.61
C GLN A 88 7.92 13.95 7.13
N GLY A 89 8.83 13.37 6.34
CA GLY A 89 8.89 13.59 4.90
C GLY A 89 7.60 13.14 4.22
N LEU A 90 7.10 11.96 4.56
CA LEU A 90 5.81 11.49 4.06
C LEU A 90 4.65 12.41 4.50
N LEU A 91 4.67 12.89 5.74
CA LEU A 91 3.64 13.81 6.24
C LEU A 91 3.65 15.15 5.46
N LEU A 92 4.82 15.65 5.07
CA LEU A 92 4.92 16.85 4.23
C LEU A 92 4.38 16.65 2.80
N MET A 93 4.29 15.41 2.35
CA MET A 93 3.73 15.05 1.04
C MET A 93 2.20 14.92 1.04
N ILE A 94 1.55 14.80 2.21
CA ILE A 94 0.10 14.52 2.34
C ILE A 94 -0.77 15.42 1.46
N PRO A 95 -0.63 16.75 1.43
CA PRO A 95 -1.48 17.60 0.58
C PRO A 95 -1.39 17.25 -0.90
N ASN A 96 -0.20 16.91 -1.38
CA ASN A 96 0.00 16.49 -2.78
C ASN A 96 -0.54 15.06 -3.03
N ILE A 97 -0.42 14.14 -2.06
CA ILE A 97 -1.00 12.79 -2.19
C ILE A 97 -2.52 12.88 -2.35
N TYR A 98 -3.21 13.72 -1.56
CA TYR A 98 -4.64 13.99 -1.75
C TYR A 98 -4.97 14.46 -3.16
N LYS A 99 -4.12 15.35 -3.69
CA LYS A 99 -4.28 15.92 -5.02
C LYS A 99 -4.11 14.86 -6.11
N VAL A 100 -3.02 14.10 -6.05
CA VAL A 100 -2.70 13.01 -7.00
C VAL A 100 -3.80 11.95 -6.99
N ALA A 101 -4.28 11.55 -5.81
CA ALA A 101 -5.36 10.58 -5.67
C ALA A 101 -6.69 11.13 -6.22
N GLY A 102 -7.04 12.37 -5.89
CA GLY A 102 -8.27 13.00 -6.35
C GLY A 102 -8.31 13.26 -7.87
N GLU A 103 -7.16 13.36 -8.51
CA GLU A 103 -7.04 13.53 -9.95
C GLU A 103 -6.90 12.19 -10.72
N GLY A 104 -6.86 11.07 -10.02
CA GLY A 104 -6.75 9.74 -10.63
C GLY A 104 -5.41 9.53 -11.35
N LEU A 105 -4.30 9.94 -10.75
CA LEU A 105 -2.97 9.92 -11.34
C LEU A 105 -2.13 8.75 -10.76
N PRO A 106 -1.45 7.97 -11.61
CA PRO A 106 -0.61 6.86 -11.17
C PRO A 106 0.74 7.36 -10.65
N ALA A 107 0.90 7.39 -9.32
CA ALA A 107 2.17 7.67 -8.67
C ALA A 107 2.53 6.55 -7.71
N VAL A 108 3.80 6.30 -7.47
CA VAL A 108 4.22 5.40 -6.39
C VAL A 108 5.16 6.15 -5.45
N PHE A 109 4.72 6.22 -4.19
CA PHE A 109 5.48 6.72 -3.06
C PHE A 109 6.08 5.52 -2.36
N ASN A 110 7.40 5.30 -2.51
CA ASN A 110 8.10 4.19 -1.86
C ASN A 110 8.54 4.64 -0.47
N VAL A 111 8.15 3.91 0.56
CA VAL A 111 8.27 4.35 1.95
C VAL A 111 8.93 3.27 2.81
N SER A 112 10.11 3.58 3.37
CA SER A 112 10.65 2.81 4.50
C SER A 112 10.03 3.36 5.78
N ALA A 113 8.90 2.80 6.20
CA ALA A 113 8.05 3.34 7.26
C ALA A 113 8.82 3.54 8.57
N ARG A 114 8.74 4.75 9.13
CA ARG A 114 9.48 5.20 10.30
C ARG A 114 8.60 6.00 11.24
N CYS A 115 8.86 5.84 12.54
CA CYS A 115 8.21 6.61 13.60
C CYS A 115 8.21 8.12 13.29
N VAL A 116 7.06 8.75 13.44
CA VAL A 116 6.95 10.21 13.41
C VAL A 116 7.50 10.78 14.72
N ALA A 117 8.39 11.78 14.64
CA ALA A 117 8.94 12.41 15.83
C ALA A 117 7.83 13.11 16.63
N THR A 118 7.80 12.83 17.94
CA THR A 118 6.89 13.40 18.91
C THR A 118 7.67 14.03 20.07
N HIS A 119 7.70 13.39 21.23
CA HIS A 119 8.52 13.82 22.38
C HIS A 119 10.02 13.56 22.16
N ALA A 120 10.36 12.66 21.25
CA ALA A 120 11.72 12.33 20.87
C ALA A 120 11.76 11.86 19.41
N LEU A 121 12.94 11.87 18.79
CA LEU A 121 13.19 11.24 17.51
C LEU A 121 13.48 9.76 17.71
N ASN A 122 12.81 8.92 16.92
CA ASN A 122 13.15 7.51 16.75
C ASN A 122 13.18 7.20 15.25
N ILE A 123 14.28 6.60 14.78
CA ILE A 123 14.48 6.32 13.36
C ILE A 123 14.06 4.92 12.94
N PHE A 124 13.69 4.05 13.90
CA PHE A 124 13.28 2.67 13.60
C PHE A 124 11.85 2.57 13.08
N GLY A 125 11.56 1.38 12.51
CA GLY A 125 10.29 1.06 11.89
C GLY A 125 9.07 1.22 12.81
N ASP A 126 8.10 1.96 12.32
CA ASP A 126 6.81 2.24 12.93
C ASP A 126 5.85 2.71 11.83
N HIS A 127 4.57 2.45 11.96
CA HIS A 127 3.57 2.75 10.93
C HIS A 127 2.84 4.09 11.16
N SER A 128 3.27 4.94 12.11
CA SER A 128 2.60 6.22 12.38
C SER A 128 2.59 7.16 11.18
N ASP A 129 3.62 7.12 10.35
CA ASP A 129 3.73 7.92 9.12
C ASP A 129 2.73 7.45 8.04
N VAL A 130 2.72 6.17 7.72
CA VAL A 130 1.79 5.61 6.72
C VAL A 130 0.33 5.68 7.20
N TYR A 131 0.07 5.49 8.50
CA TYR A 131 -1.27 5.62 9.05
C TYR A 131 -1.80 7.05 8.97
N ALA A 132 -0.94 8.06 9.10
CA ALA A 132 -1.34 9.45 8.86
C ALA A 132 -1.84 9.68 7.42
N CYS A 133 -1.37 8.88 6.46
CA CYS A 133 -1.75 8.97 5.06
C CYS A 133 -3.00 8.16 4.68
N ARG A 134 -3.57 7.35 5.60
CA ARG A 134 -4.70 6.43 5.30
C ARG A 134 -5.96 7.08 4.74
N GLN A 135 -6.09 8.40 4.89
CA GLN A 135 -7.24 9.17 4.43
C GLN A 135 -6.99 9.92 3.11
N THR A 136 -5.77 9.86 2.58
CA THR A 136 -5.39 10.64 1.37
C THR A 136 -6.06 10.14 0.09
N GLY A 137 -6.55 8.90 0.10
CA GLY A 137 -7.10 8.24 -1.07
C GLY A 137 -6.06 7.41 -1.85
N ALA A 138 -4.79 7.44 -1.47
CA ALA A 138 -3.81 6.53 -2.06
C ALA A 138 -4.08 5.07 -1.64
N ALA A 139 -3.86 4.12 -2.54
CA ALA A 139 -3.78 2.72 -2.18
C ALA A 139 -2.51 2.47 -1.36
N MET A 140 -2.56 1.51 -0.44
CA MET A 140 -1.46 1.25 0.49
C MET A 140 -1.13 -0.23 0.50
N LEU A 141 0.06 -0.58 -0.01
CA LEU A 141 0.58 -1.94 -0.11
C LEU A 141 1.76 -2.10 0.85
N CYS A 142 1.71 -3.13 1.70
CA CYS A 142 2.72 -3.44 2.71
C CYS A 142 3.47 -4.72 2.37
N GLU A 143 4.79 -4.69 2.53
CA GLU A 143 5.66 -5.83 2.36
C GLU A 143 6.33 -6.21 3.68
N SER A 144 6.50 -7.52 3.90
CA SER A 144 7.01 -8.05 5.18
C SER A 144 8.49 -8.38 5.16
N SER A 145 9.06 -8.77 4.01
CA SER A 145 10.44 -9.21 3.87
C SER A 145 11.11 -8.58 2.65
N VAL A 146 12.43 -8.70 2.55
CA VAL A 146 13.20 -8.21 1.40
C VAL A 146 12.76 -8.88 0.10
N GLN A 147 12.41 -10.19 0.15
CA GLN A 147 11.88 -10.88 -1.03
C GLN A 147 10.51 -10.34 -1.41
N GLU A 148 9.61 -10.10 -0.43
CA GLU A 148 8.30 -9.50 -0.71
C GLU A 148 8.42 -8.10 -1.30
N VAL A 149 9.39 -7.28 -0.84
CA VAL A 149 9.68 -5.96 -1.43
C VAL A 149 10.03 -6.11 -2.90
N MET A 150 10.94 -7.02 -3.25
CA MET A 150 11.31 -7.30 -4.64
C MET A 150 10.11 -7.76 -5.47
N ASP A 151 9.24 -8.60 -4.93
CA ASP A 151 8.17 -9.25 -5.68
C ASP A 151 6.91 -8.38 -5.78
N LEU A 152 6.59 -7.55 -4.77
CA LEU A 152 5.34 -6.81 -4.69
C LEU A 152 5.46 -5.33 -5.06
N THR A 153 6.64 -4.72 -4.99
CA THR A 153 6.82 -3.35 -5.51
C THR A 153 6.34 -3.23 -6.97
N PRO A 154 6.63 -4.18 -7.90
CA PRO A 154 6.07 -4.16 -9.25
C PRO A 154 4.53 -4.17 -9.29
N VAL A 155 3.89 -4.83 -8.34
CA VAL A 155 2.42 -4.86 -8.23
C VAL A 155 1.88 -3.45 -7.98
N ALA A 156 2.52 -2.67 -7.09
CA ALA A 156 2.12 -1.29 -6.82
C ALA A 156 2.16 -0.41 -8.09
N TYR A 157 3.23 -0.54 -8.90
CA TYR A 157 3.37 0.23 -10.15
C TYR A 157 2.34 -0.17 -11.21
N CYS A 158 2.18 -1.46 -11.44
CA CYS A 158 1.22 -1.97 -12.41
C CYS A 158 -0.23 -1.63 -12.01
N ALA A 159 -0.57 -1.80 -10.73
CA ALA A 159 -1.90 -1.50 -10.22
C ALA A 159 -2.19 0.01 -10.19
N ALA A 160 -1.18 0.86 -9.94
CA ALA A 160 -1.34 2.31 -10.00
C ALA A 160 -1.77 2.77 -11.40
N VAL A 161 -1.13 2.25 -12.44
CA VAL A 161 -1.44 2.60 -13.83
C VAL A 161 -2.81 2.06 -14.24
N ASP A 162 -3.10 0.79 -13.98
CA ASP A 162 -4.35 0.13 -14.37
C ASP A 162 -5.56 0.72 -13.63
N GLY A 163 -5.40 0.93 -12.31
CA GLY A 163 -6.46 1.46 -11.44
C GLY A 163 -6.50 2.98 -11.35
N LYS A 164 -5.57 3.71 -11.99
CA LYS A 164 -5.53 5.19 -11.99
C LYS A 164 -5.55 5.79 -10.58
N LEU A 165 -4.73 5.23 -9.69
CA LEU A 165 -4.66 5.63 -8.29
C LEU A 165 -3.20 5.60 -7.81
N PRO A 166 -2.74 6.59 -7.01
CA PRO A 166 -1.41 6.52 -6.43
C PRO A 166 -1.31 5.41 -5.38
N PHE A 167 -0.11 4.86 -5.24
CA PHE A 167 0.23 3.89 -4.21
C PHE A 167 1.24 4.47 -3.22
N ILE A 168 1.01 4.18 -1.95
CA ILE A 168 2.04 4.17 -0.92
C ILE A 168 2.47 2.72 -0.78
N ASN A 169 3.63 2.40 -1.35
CA ASN A 169 4.29 1.11 -1.30
C ASN A 169 5.26 1.15 -0.12
N PHE A 170 5.05 0.33 0.92
CA PHE A 170 5.80 0.52 2.14
C PHE A 170 6.21 -0.78 2.83
N PHE A 171 7.33 -0.71 3.51
CA PHE A 171 7.91 -1.76 4.35
C PHE A 171 8.59 -1.14 5.56
N ASP A 172 8.89 -1.94 6.57
CA ASP A 172 9.43 -1.43 7.84
C ASP A 172 10.84 -0.89 7.72
N GLY A 173 11.03 0.34 8.16
CA GLY A 173 12.34 0.99 8.26
C GLY A 173 13.26 0.23 9.23
N PHE A 174 14.52 0.08 8.83
CA PHE A 174 15.59 -0.71 9.46
C PHE A 174 15.34 -2.22 9.54
N ARG A 175 14.12 -2.67 9.83
CA ARG A 175 13.81 -4.11 9.94
C ARG A 175 13.81 -4.80 8.58
N THR A 176 13.12 -4.23 7.59
CA THR A 176 13.14 -4.74 6.21
C THR A 176 14.10 -3.92 5.35
N SER A 177 14.09 -2.58 5.51
CA SER A 177 14.82 -1.68 4.63
C SER A 177 16.34 -1.88 4.65
N HIS A 178 16.94 -2.34 5.76
CA HIS A 178 18.37 -2.57 5.94
C HIS A 178 18.69 -4.03 6.30
N GLU A 179 17.72 -4.91 6.22
CA GLU A 179 17.96 -6.34 6.39
C GLU A 179 18.56 -6.92 5.12
N ILE A 180 19.74 -7.54 5.25
CA ILE A 180 20.45 -8.14 4.11
C ILE A 180 20.01 -9.57 3.93
N GLN A 181 19.38 -9.86 2.79
CA GLN A 181 18.93 -11.20 2.42
C GLN A 181 19.45 -11.59 1.04
N LYS A 182 19.58 -12.89 0.80
CA LYS A 182 19.81 -13.44 -0.53
C LYS A 182 18.47 -13.75 -1.18
N ILE A 183 18.07 -12.94 -2.13
CA ILE A 183 16.74 -12.98 -2.77
C ILE A 183 16.84 -13.28 -4.26
N GLN A 184 15.70 -13.72 -4.84
CA GLN A 184 15.50 -13.80 -6.27
C GLN A 184 15.12 -12.43 -6.83
N VAL A 185 15.81 -12.01 -7.89
CA VAL A 185 15.67 -10.67 -8.47
C VAL A 185 14.96 -10.75 -9.82
N TRP A 186 14.07 -9.78 -10.09
CA TRP A 186 13.44 -9.63 -11.40
C TRP A 186 14.44 -9.18 -12.46
N ASP A 187 14.33 -9.76 -13.64
CA ASP A 187 14.90 -9.16 -14.87
C ASP A 187 13.93 -8.08 -15.41
N TYR A 188 14.48 -7.07 -16.08
CA TYR A 188 13.65 -5.96 -16.60
C TYR A 188 12.72 -6.37 -17.74
N ASP A 189 13.06 -7.41 -18.49
CA ASP A 189 12.16 -7.99 -19.49
C ASP A 189 10.92 -8.59 -18.82
N ASP A 190 11.10 -9.29 -17.68
CA ASP A 190 10.00 -9.83 -16.88
C ASP A 190 9.11 -8.71 -16.31
N LEU A 191 9.71 -7.62 -15.82
CA LEU A 191 8.98 -6.45 -15.30
C LEU A 191 8.22 -5.72 -16.40
N LYS A 192 8.78 -5.67 -17.63
CA LYS A 192 8.10 -5.11 -18.79
C LYS A 192 6.87 -5.93 -19.20
N ASP A 193 6.94 -7.25 -19.10
CA ASP A 193 5.81 -8.15 -19.39
C ASP A 193 4.68 -8.04 -18.35
N MET A 194 4.99 -7.58 -17.14
CA MET A 194 3.99 -7.44 -16.08
C MET A 194 3.07 -6.25 -16.31
N ILE A 195 3.61 -5.10 -16.73
CA ILE A 195 2.85 -3.87 -16.90
C ILE A 195 2.05 -3.90 -18.19
N ASP A 196 0.87 -3.31 -18.16
CA ASP A 196 0.05 -3.09 -19.35
C ASP A 196 0.47 -1.79 -20.04
N LEU A 197 1.22 -1.90 -21.15
CA LEU A 197 1.72 -0.73 -21.88
C LEU A 197 0.61 0.08 -22.54
N ASP A 198 -0.53 -0.53 -22.87
CA ASP A 198 -1.69 0.21 -23.41
C ASP A 198 -2.27 1.13 -22.34
N LYS A 199 -2.27 0.69 -21.06
CA LYS A 199 -2.67 1.51 -19.92
C LYS A 199 -1.68 2.65 -19.64
N VAL A 200 -0.38 2.41 -19.82
CA VAL A 200 0.63 3.47 -19.78
C VAL A 200 0.38 4.49 -20.88
N GLN A 201 0.07 4.05 -22.09
CA GLN A 201 -0.25 4.96 -23.20
C GLN A 201 -1.54 5.73 -22.94
N GLU A 202 -2.59 5.08 -22.43
CA GLU A 202 -3.84 5.74 -22.01
C GLU A 202 -3.58 6.85 -20.95
N PHE A 203 -2.66 6.60 -20.02
CA PHE A 203 -2.23 7.61 -19.05
C PHE A 203 -1.52 8.79 -19.74
N ARG A 204 -0.56 8.52 -20.63
CA ARG A 204 0.18 9.55 -21.37
C ARG A 204 -0.72 10.38 -22.28
N ASP A 205 -1.71 9.77 -22.91
CA ASP A 205 -2.69 10.48 -23.76
C ASP A 205 -3.55 11.48 -22.98
N LYS A 206 -3.65 11.31 -21.66
CA LYS A 206 -4.32 12.23 -20.74
C LYS A 206 -3.42 13.31 -20.18
N ALA A 207 -2.15 13.34 -20.50
CA ALA A 207 -1.23 14.36 -20.05
C ALA A 207 -1.64 15.77 -20.50
N LEU A 208 -1.22 16.78 -19.76
CA LEU A 208 -1.40 18.20 -20.18
C LEU A 208 -0.63 18.44 -21.48
N ASN A 209 -1.36 18.74 -22.54
CA ASN A 209 -0.81 18.97 -23.87
C ASN A 209 -1.49 20.20 -24.48
N PRO A 210 -0.73 21.20 -24.99
CA PRO A 210 -1.31 22.38 -25.61
C PRO A 210 -2.13 22.06 -26.88
N ASN A 211 -1.87 20.95 -27.54
CA ASN A 211 -2.66 20.50 -28.70
C ASN A 211 -3.99 19.86 -28.31
N HIS A 212 -4.10 19.38 -27.08
CA HIS A 212 -5.30 18.77 -26.48
C HIS A 212 -5.49 19.35 -25.08
N PRO A 213 -5.88 20.63 -24.96
CA PRO A 213 -5.95 21.30 -23.66
C PRO A 213 -7.05 20.68 -22.80
N ARG A 214 -6.74 20.45 -21.53
CA ARG A 214 -7.69 20.03 -20.52
C ARG A 214 -7.43 20.76 -19.21
N GLN A 215 -8.44 20.91 -18.40
CA GLN A 215 -8.33 21.48 -17.06
C GLN A 215 -8.27 20.37 -16.02
N MET A 216 -7.33 20.49 -15.09
CA MET A 216 -7.23 19.64 -13.90
C MET A 216 -7.22 20.53 -12.65
N GLY A 217 -7.74 20.00 -11.54
CA GLY A 217 -7.68 20.68 -10.25
C GLY A 217 -8.41 22.01 -10.19
N SER A 218 -9.54 22.13 -10.88
CA SER A 218 -10.37 23.35 -10.84
C SER A 218 -11.07 23.53 -9.50
N ALA A 219 -11.46 24.78 -9.19
CA ALA A 219 -12.39 25.04 -8.08
C ALA A 219 -13.80 24.59 -8.46
N GLN A 220 -14.46 23.90 -7.53
CA GLN A 220 -15.84 23.42 -7.67
C GLN A 220 -16.68 23.92 -6.51
N ASN A 221 -17.93 24.29 -6.79
CA ASN A 221 -18.90 24.65 -5.76
C ASN A 221 -19.41 23.36 -5.04
N PRO A 222 -20.03 23.51 -3.84
CA PRO A 222 -20.46 22.35 -3.03
C PRO A 222 -21.43 21.40 -3.74
N ASP A 223 -22.25 21.90 -4.66
CA ASP A 223 -23.22 21.13 -5.45
C ASP A 223 -22.56 20.14 -6.41
N ILE A 224 -21.38 20.49 -6.96
CA ILE A 224 -20.62 19.63 -7.89
C ILE A 224 -19.56 18.82 -7.14
N PHE A 225 -18.87 19.44 -6.16
CA PHE A 225 -17.71 18.85 -5.49
C PHE A 225 -18.01 17.49 -4.84
N PHE A 226 -19.14 17.40 -4.10
CA PHE A 226 -19.51 16.15 -3.44
C PHE A 226 -19.81 15.04 -4.46
N THR A 227 -20.58 15.35 -5.51
CA THR A 227 -20.91 14.39 -6.57
C THR A 227 -19.66 13.87 -7.27
N THR A 228 -18.71 14.74 -7.55
CA THR A 228 -17.42 14.35 -8.15
C THR A 228 -16.61 13.44 -7.22
N ARG A 229 -16.64 13.69 -5.91
CA ARG A 229 -15.97 12.82 -4.94
C ARG A 229 -16.63 11.45 -4.80
N GLU A 230 -17.95 11.38 -4.85
CA GLU A 230 -18.69 10.10 -4.84
C GLU A 230 -18.41 9.27 -6.11
N ALA A 231 -18.19 9.92 -7.25
CA ALA A 231 -17.91 9.24 -8.52
C ALA A 231 -16.60 8.43 -8.50
N CYS A 232 -15.67 8.71 -7.58
CA CYS A 232 -14.43 7.93 -7.45
C CYS A 232 -14.60 6.61 -6.67
N ASN A 233 -15.77 6.34 -6.08
CA ASN A 233 -16.03 5.11 -5.33
C ASN A 233 -15.77 3.86 -6.17
N THR A 234 -16.15 3.85 -7.44
CA THR A 234 -15.91 2.72 -8.35
C THR A 234 -14.45 2.36 -8.48
N THR A 235 -13.55 3.35 -8.49
CA THR A 235 -12.10 3.14 -8.52
C THR A 235 -11.63 2.38 -7.28
N TYR A 236 -12.16 2.74 -6.10
CA TYR A 236 -11.80 2.06 -4.85
C TYR A 236 -12.39 0.67 -4.75
N ASP A 237 -13.61 0.46 -5.27
CA ASP A 237 -14.28 -0.85 -5.28
C ASP A 237 -13.54 -1.85 -6.20
N GLU A 238 -12.99 -1.38 -7.32
CA GLU A 238 -12.26 -2.21 -8.29
C GLU A 238 -10.80 -2.47 -7.88
N MET A 239 -10.18 -1.59 -7.10
CA MET A 239 -8.76 -1.64 -6.78
C MET A 239 -8.30 -2.97 -6.13
N PRO A 240 -9.01 -3.59 -5.17
CA PRO A 240 -8.62 -4.87 -4.62
C PRO A 240 -8.46 -5.97 -5.68
N ALA A 241 -9.38 -6.04 -6.63
CA ALA A 241 -9.33 -6.99 -7.73
C ALA A 241 -8.17 -6.70 -8.69
N ILE A 242 -7.87 -5.43 -8.96
CA ILE A 242 -6.73 -5.01 -9.76
C ILE A 242 -5.41 -5.42 -9.09
N VAL A 243 -5.26 -5.16 -7.79
CA VAL A 243 -4.06 -5.57 -7.03
C VAL A 243 -3.90 -7.08 -7.06
N GLN A 244 -4.98 -7.84 -6.80
CA GLN A 244 -4.94 -9.30 -6.85
C GLN A 244 -4.56 -9.82 -8.24
N LYS A 245 -5.08 -9.23 -9.31
CA LYS A 245 -4.70 -9.55 -10.70
C LYS A 245 -3.18 -9.50 -10.92
N TYR A 246 -2.51 -8.47 -10.38
CA TYR A 246 -1.06 -8.34 -10.51
C TYR A 246 -0.29 -9.23 -9.54
N MET A 247 -0.80 -9.50 -8.34
CA MET A 247 -0.28 -10.55 -7.47
C MET A 247 -0.37 -11.91 -8.13
N ASP A 248 -1.45 -12.22 -8.83
CA ASP A 248 -1.61 -13.49 -9.56
C ASP A 248 -0.62 -13.63 -10.72
N LYS A 249 -0.27 -12.54 -11.42
CA LYS A 249 0.82 -12.54 -12.40
C LYS A 249 2.17 -12.88 -11.75
N VAL A 250 2.46 -12.30 -10.58
CA VAL A 250 3.65 -12.64 -9.78
C VAL A 250 3.62 -14.11 -9.40
N ASN A 251 2.50 -14.57 -8.81
CA ASN A 251 2.31 -15.95 -8.38
C ASN A 251 2.55 -16.95 -9.52
N ALA A 252 1.97 -16.70 -10.69
CA ALA A 252 2.13 -17.56 -11.87
C ALA A 252 3.58 -17.64 -12.34
N LYS A 253 4.35 -16.55 -12.19
CA LYS A 253 5.74 -16.47 -12.64
C LYS A 253 6.74 -17.03 -11.64
N LEU A 254 6.44 -16.92 -10.33
CA LEU A 254 7.34 -17.30 -9.24
C LEU A 254 6.96 -18.58 -8.52
N GLY A 255 5.74 -19.05 -8.67
CA GLY A 255 5.20 -20.18 -7.90
C GLY A 255 4.87 -19.80 -6.45
N THR A 256 4.59 -18.54 -6.19
CA THR A 256 4.15 -18.00 -4.89
C THR A 256 2.61 -18.02 -4.77
N ASP A 257 2.07 -17.58 -3.64
CA ASP A 257 0.63 -17.49 -3.38
C ASP A 257 0.21 -16.13 -2.80
N TYR A 258 0.84 -15.05 -3.23
CA TYR A 258 0.52 -13.70 -2.74
C TYR A 258 -0.97 -13.36 -2.94
N LYS A 259 -1.59 -12.90 -1.85
CA LYS A 259 -2.97 -12.43 -1.79
C LYS A 259 -3.03 -11.12 -1.01
N LEU A 260 -4.16 -10.42 -1.12
CA LEU A 260 -4.41 -9.21 -0.33
C LEU A 260 -4.27 -9.48 1.18
N PHE A 261 -4.70 -10.68 1.61
CA PHE A 261 -4.54 -11.23 2.95
C PHE A 261 -4.13 -12.69 2.81
N ASN A 262 -2.99 -13.08 3.37
CA ASN A 262 -2.55 -14.47 3.39
C ASN A 262 -2.72 -15.06 4.79
N TYR A 263 -3.35 -16.23 4.84
CA TYR A 263 -3.40 -17.02 6.06
C TYR A 263 -2.17 -17.93 6.16
N TYR A 264 -1.64 -18.07 7.38
CA TYR A 264 -0.56 -19.00 7.73
C TYR A 264 -0.86 -19.69 9.06
N GLY A 265 -0.71 -21.01 9.16
CA GLY A 265 -0.85 -21.76 10.39
C GLY A 265 -1.80 -22.97 10.31
N ALA A 266 -2.34 -23.40 11.45
CA ALA A 266 -3.22 -24.54 11.54
C ALA A 266 -4.54 -24.34 10.76
N ALA A 267 -4.94 -25.29 9.93
CA ALA A 267 -6.19 -25.20 9.16
C ALA A 267 -7.45 -25.11 10.05
N ASP A 268 -7.36 -25.63 11.29
CA ASP A 268 -8.38 -25.62 12.32
C ASP A 268 -8.02 -24.66 13.48
N ALA A 269 -7.34 -23.55 13.18
CA ALA A 269 -6.93 -22.59 14.18
C ALA A 269 -8.12 -22.05 14.99
N GLU A 270 -7.93 -21.96 16.29
CA GLU A 270 -8.90 -21.35 17.23
C GLU A 270 -8.55 -19.91 17.58
N GLN A 271 -7.29 -19.54 17.43
CA GLN A 271 -6.79 -18.19 17.69
C GLN A 271 -5.94 -17.74 16.50
N VAL A 272 -6.17 -16.50 16.06
CA VAL A 272 -5.44 -15.90 14.95
C VAL A 272 -4.92 -14.51 15.36
N ILE A 273 -3.70 -14.22 14.94
CA ILE A 273 -3.14 -12.87 14.95
C ILE A 273 -3.33 -12.27 13.55
N ILE A 274 -3.71 -10.99 13.48
CA ILE A 274 -3.67 -10.20 12.25
C ILE A 274 -2.56 -9.19 12.41
N ALA A 275 -1.62 -9.14 11.47
CA ALA A 275 -0.47 -8.26 11.54
C ALA A 275 -0.02 -7.80 10.15
N MET A 276 0.79 -6.74 10.11
CA MET A 276 1.31 -6.10 8.92
C MET A 276 2.80 -5.79 9.09
N GLY A 277 3.58 -5.90 8.00
CA GLY A 277 5.01 -5.59 7.98
C GLY A 277 5.90 -6.72 8.52
N SER A 278 7.14 -6.37 8.90
CA SER A 278 8.22 -7.32 9.21
C SER A 278 7.95 -8.25 10.39
N VAL A 279 7.03 -7.90 11.28
CA VAL A 279 6.65 -8.75 12.42
C VAL A 279 6.05 -10.09 11.98
N ASN A 280 5.53 -10.17 10.75
CA ASN A 280 4.93 -11.38 10.21
C ASN A 280 5.90 -12.56 10.18
N GLU A 281 7.16 -12.35 9.82
CA GLU A 281 8.18 -13.42 9.80
C GLU A 281 8.41 -14.04 11.19
N THR A 282 8.52 -13.19 12.22
CA THR A 282 8.66 -13.65 13.61
C THR A 282 7.40 -14.39 14.10
N ILE A 283 6.21 -13.93 13.67
CA ILE A 283 4.96 -14.58 14.05
C ILE A 283 4.84 -15.95 13.36
N GLU A 284 5.27 -16.10 12.11
CA GLU A 284 5.27 -17.41 11.42
C GLU A 284 6.07 -18.45 12.17
N GLU A 285 7.31 -18.13 12.56
CA GLU A 285 8.13 -19.04 13.39
C GLU A 285 7.47 -19.37 14.74
N THR A 286 6.84 -18.36 15.36
CA THR A 286 6.10 -18.56 16.61
C THR A 286 4.89 -19.46 16.43
N VAL A 287 4.14 -19.28 15.33
CA VAL A 287 2.98 -20.13 14.96
C VAL A 287 3.42 -21.56 14.76
N ASP A 288 4.52 -21.80 14.05
CA ASP A 288 5.08 -23.13 13.84
C ASP A 288 5.47 -23.80 15.16
N TYR A 289 6.18 -23.07 16.01
CA TYR A 289 6.58 -23.56 17.33
C TYR A 289 5.36 -23.94 18.20
N LEU A 290 4.33 -23.10 18.26
CA LEU A 290 3.14 -23.35 19.06
C LEU A 290 2.29 -24.49 18.50
N ASN A 291 2.13 -24.56 17.18
CA ASN A 291 1.40 -25.66 16.51
C ASN A 291 2.10 -27.00 16.67
N ALA A 292 3.44 -27.02 16.67
CA ALA A 292 4.22 -28.25 16.98
C ALA A 292 3.99 -28.75 18.43
N GLN A 293 3.54 -27.87 19.35
CA GLN A 293 3.14 -28.23 20.72
C GLN A 293 1.65 -28.57 20.83
N GLY A 294 0.92 -28.67 19.73
CA GLY A 294 -0.50 -29.03 19.71
C GLY A 294 -1.46 -27.85 19.96
N GLN A 295 -0.97 -26.60 19.92
CA GLN A 295 -1.84 -25.43 19.90
C GLN A 295 -2.41 -25.23 18.48
N LYS A 296 -3.57 -24.57 18.41
CA LYS A 296 -4.28 -24.30 17.14
C LYS A 296 -4.28 -22.80 16.88
N VAL A 297 -3.16 -22.33 16.36
CA VAL A 297 -2.92 -20.88 16.14
C VAL A 297 -2.60 -20.59 14.69
N GLY A 298 -2.86 -19.35 14.28
CA GLY A 298 -2.57 -18.88 12.94
C GLY A 298 -2.30 -17.37 12.87
N LEU A 299 -1.86 -16.95 11.70
CA LEU A 299 -1.55 -15.56 11.35
C LEU A 299 -2.32 -15.21 10.08
N VAL A 300 -2.87 -13.99 10.01
CA VAL A 300 -3.28 -13.34 8.76
C VAL A 300 -2.33 -12.19 8.50
N LYS A 301 -1.59 -12.28 7.39
CA LYS A 301 -0.70 -11.23 6.90
C LYS A 301 -1.50 -10.24 6.06
N VAL A 302 -1.48 -8.95 6.43
CA VAL A 302 -2.12 -7.88 5.67
C VAL A 302 -1.12 -7.33 4.66
N ARG A 303 -1.45 -7.36 3.36
CA ARG A 303 -0.67 -6.71 2.30
C ARG A 303 -1.37 -5.49 1.74
N LEU A 304 -2.61 -5.60 1.29
CA LEU A 304 -3.38 -4.41 0.89
C LEU A 304 -4.10 -3.82 2.10
N TYR A 305 -3.55 -2.74 2.64
CA TYR A 305 -4.17 -2.03 3.75
C TYR A 305 -5.25 -1.05 3.29
N ARG A 306 -5.07 -0.43 2.10
CA ARG A 306 -6.04 0.48 1.47
C ARG A 306 -6.09 0.26 -0.04
N PRO A 307 -7.29 0.21 -0.66
CA PRO A 307 -8.61 0.05 -0.03
C PRO A 307 -8.70 -1.26 0.77
N PHE A 308 -9.39 -1.23 1.91
CA PHE A 308 -9.48 -2.39 2.78
C PHE A 308 -10.63 -3.30 2.33
N SER A 309 -10.31 -4.49 1.81
CA SER A 309 -11.32 -5.49 1.46
C SER A 309 -11.69 -6.35 2.66
N ALA A 310 -12.84 -6.05 3.25
CA ALA A 310 -13.37 -6.83 4.36
C ALA A 310 -13.71 -8.27 3.96
N GLU A 311 -14.19 -8.47 2.74
CA GLU A 311 -14.52 -9.78 2.18
C GLU A 311 -13.27 -10.66 2.09
N ALA A 312 -12.20 -10.17 1.47
CA ALA A 312 -10.95 -10.90 1.34
C ALA A 312 -10.31 -11.22 2.69
N LEU A 313 -10.44 -10.33 3.69
CA LEU A 313 -9.99 -10.64 5.05
C LEU A 313 -10.80 -11.79 5.67
N ILE A 314 -12.14 -11.78 5.53
CA ILE A 314 -13.00 -12.82 6.08
C ILE A 314 -12.71 -14.18 5.44
N GLU A 315 -12.50 -14.20 4.12
CA GLU A 315 -12.15 -15.41 3.38
C GLU A 315 -10.80 -16.00 3.82
N ALA A 316 -9.86 -15.16 4.25
CA ALA A 316 -8.57 -15.60 4.74
C ALA A 316 -8.62 -16.21 6.16
N ILE A 317 -9.68 -15.97 6.94
CA ILE A 317 -9.78 -16.42 8.34
C ILE A 317 -10.50 -17.77 8.39
N PRO A 318 -9.91 -18.83 8.98
CA PRO A 318 -10.59 -20.12 9.19
C PRO A 318 -11.88 -20.02 9.99
N ASP A 319 -12.90 -20.79 9.62
CA ASP A 319 -14.21 -20.80 10.30
C ASP A 319 -14.17 -21.25 11.78
N THR A 320 -13.11 -21.96 12.16
CA THR A 320 -12.87 -22.46 13.51
C THR A 320 -12.39 -21.40 14.49
N VAL A 321 -12.03 -20.20 14.02
CA VAL A 321 -11.44 -19.13 14.83
C VAL A 321 -12.44 -18.60 15.85
N LYS A 322 -12.03 -18.63 17.12
CA LYS A 322 -12.79 -18.14 18.29
C LYS A 322 -12.27 -16.80 18.79
N LYS A 323 -10.96 -16.52 18.57
CA LYS A 323 -10.28 -15.32 19.06
C LYS A 323 -9.40 -14.73 17.98
N ILE A 324 -9.52 -13.42 17.79
CA ILE A 324 -8.66 -12.62 16.92
C ILE A 324 -7.94 -11.59 17.77
N SER A 325 -6.62 -11.47 17.55
CA SER A 325 -5.79 -10.41 18.11
C SER A 325 -5.18 -9.63 16.96
N VAL A 326 -5.26 -8.31 17.00
CA VAL A 326 -4.66 -7.45 15.98
C VAL A 326 -3.44 -6.78 16.59
N LEU A 327 -2.31 -6.86 15.88
CA LEU A 327 -1.07 -6.19 16.27
C LEU A 327 -0.82 -5.00 15.35
N ASP A 328 -0.83 -3.82 15.93
CA ASP A 328 -0.41 -2.59 15.27
C ASP A 328 1.03 -2.25 15.64
N ARG A 329 1.83 -1.85 14.65
CA ARG A 329 3.21 -1.37 14.86
C ARG A 329 3.22 0.14 15.01
N THR A 330 2.37 0.67 15.87
CA THR A 330 2.28 2.11 16.15
C THR A 330 1.56 2.39 17.45
N LYS A 331 1.73 3.59 17.95
CA LYS A 331 0.87 4.19 18.98
C LYS A 331 0.25 5.46 18.41
N GLU A 332 -1.06 5.44 18.16
CA GLU A 332 -1.78 6.62 17.69
C GLU A 332 -1.97 7.61 18.83
N PRO A 333 -1.40 8.84 18.76
CA PRO A 333 -1.65 9.88 19.77
C PRO A 333 -3.13 10.24 19.84
N GLY A 334 -3.69 10.30 21.07
CA GLY A 334 -5.10 10.60 21.29
C GLY A 334 -6.03 9.37 21.24
N SER A 335 -5.52 8.20 20.89
CA SER A 335 -6.28 6.96 20.95
C SER A 335 -6.36 6.42 22.39
N ILE A 336 -7.54 5.90 22.76
CA ILE A 336 -7.78 5.22 24.06
C ILE A 336 -7.80 3.71 23.81
N GLY A 337 -6.61 3.11 23.54
CA GLY A 337 -6.43 1.67 23.41
C GLY A 337 -7.00 1.04 22.15
N SER A 338 -7.20 1.83 21.07
CA SER A 338 -7.45 1.31 19.72
C SER A 338 -6.59 2.05 18.72
N GLU A 339 -5.89 1.31 17.88
CA GLU A 339 -5.04 1.83 16.82
C GLU A 339 -5.69 1.55 15.45
N GLY A 340 -5.00 1.83 14.36
CA GLY A 340 -5.57 1.84 13.02
C GLY A 340 -6.13 0.50 12.49
N LEU A 341 -5.61 -0.62 12.97
CA LEU A 341 -6.03 -1.98 12.58
C LEU A 341 -6.86 -2.68 13.67
N GLN A 342 -6.87 -2.15 14.90
CA GLN A 342 -7.39 -2.87 16.05
C GLN A 342 -8.89 -3.17 15.95
N VAL A 343 -9.25 -4.46 16.04
CA VAL A 343 -10.59 -4.97 16.30
C VAL A 343 -10.66 -5.40 17.76
N ARG A 344 -11.65 -4.94 18.53
CA ARG A 344 -11.80 -5.32 19.94
C ARG A 344 -11.91 -6.84 20.09
N SER A 345 -11.05 -7.42 20.92
CA SER A 345 -11.09 -8.84 21.28
C SER A 345 -12.26 -9.15 22.21
N GLY A 346 -13.11 -10.08 21.84
CA GLY A 346 -14.19 -10.63 22.67
C GLY A 346 -14.60 -12.01 22.18
N SER A 347 -15.05 -12.89 23.05
CA SER A 347 -15.53 -14.23 22.68
C SER A 347 -16.76 -14.13 21.79
N GLY A 348 -16.74 -14.79 20.61
CA GLY A 348 -17.82 -14.74 19.62
C GLY A 348 -17.62 -13.78 18.45
N ILE A 349 -16.44 -13.19 18.33
CA ILE A 349 -16.13 -12.11 17.38
C ILE A 349 -16.27 -12.54 15.91
N HIS A 350 -15.92 -13.78 15.55
CA HIS A 350 -15.97 -14.21 14.15
C HIS A 350 -17.38 -14.08 13.55
N ARG A 351 -18.40 -14.43 14.32
CA ARG A 351 -19.81 -14.25 13.92
C ARG A 351 -20.22 -12.76 13.89
N GLN A 352 -19.73 -11.98 14.86
CA GLN A 352 -20.01 -10.53 14.94
C GLN A 352 -19.28 -9.74 13.88
N ILE A 353 -18.01 -10.05 13.55
CA ILE A 353 -17.28 -9.42 12.45
C ILE A 353 -17.94 -9.75 11.11
N ARG A 354 -18.28 -11.02 10.85
CA ARG A 354 -19.03 -11.39 9.62
C ARG A 354 -20.38 -10.67 9.54
N SER A 355 -21.17 -10.65 10.63
CA SER A 355 -22.45 -9.96 10.62
C SER A 355 -22.32 -8.44 10.53
N TRP A 356 -21.29 -7.85 11.15
CA TRP A 356 -21.03 -6.41 11.08
C TRP A 356 -20.52 -5.99 9.69
N LEU A 357 -19.61 -6.74 9.10
CA LEU A 357 -19.08 -6.48 7.76
C LEU A 357 -20.13 -6.78 6.67
N GLN A 358 -20.90 -7.87 6.80
CA GLN A 358 -22.03 -8.14 5.91
C GLN A 358 -23.16 -7.10 6.04
N GLY A 359 -23.37 -6.56 7.24
CA GLY A 359 -24.32 -5.47 7.49
C GLY A 359 -23.89 -4.14 6.85
N HIS A 360 -22.61 -3.87 6.71
CA HIS A 360 -22.11 -2.66 6.05
C HIS A 360 -22.19 -2.72 4.52
N HIS A 361 -22.08 -3.90 3.90
CA HIS A 361 -22.32 -4.06 2.47
C HIS A 361 -23.79 -3.92 2.05
N SER A 362 -24.73 -4.15 2.98
CA SER A 362 -26.17 -3.94 2.70
C SER A 362 -26.62 -2.49 2.90
N CYS A 363 -25.76 -1.58 3.35
CA CYS A 363 -26.09 -0.19 3.68
C CYS A 363 -25.98 0.80 2.50
N THR A 364 -25.72 0.35 1.29
CA THR A 364 -25.90 1.16 0.07
C THR A 364 -27.37 1.21 -0.40
N ASP A 365 -28.26 0.47 0.25
CA ASP A 365 -29.69 0.50 -0.06
C ASP A 365 -30.40 1.55 0.83
N HIS A 366 -31.10 2.49 0.22
CA HIS A 366 -31.87 3.57 0.87
C HIS A 366 -32.80 3.12 2.01
N ARG A 367 -33.04 1.81 2.18
CA ARG A 367 -33.84 1.22 3.25
C ARG A 367 -33.16 1.24 4.63
N CYS A 368 -31.83 1.23 4.70
CA CYS A 368 -31.12 1.25 5.99
C CYS A 368 -31.23 2.58 6.74
N LEU A 369 -31.35 3.69 6.01
CA LEU A 369 -31.55 5.01 6.62
C LEU A 369 -32.95 5.18 7.22
N GLN A 370 -33.95 4.52 6.65
CA GLN A 370 -35.33 4.55 7.18
C GLN A 370 -35.53 3.68 8.43
N GLN A 371 -34.82 2.54 8.54
CA GLN A 371 -34.90 1.67 9.74
C GLN A 371 -34.20 2.27 10.96
N ARG A 372 -33.04 2.94 10.80
CA ARG A 372 -32.39 3.63 11.91
C ARG A 372 -33.21 4.79 12.47
N GLY A 373 -33.92 5.52 11.61
CA GLY A 373 -34.83 6.59 12.07
C GLY A 373 -36.02 6.08 12.89
N GLN A 374 -36.49 4.85 12.66
CA GLN A 374 -37.58 4.25 13.42
C GLN A 374 -37.14 3.66 14.77
N GLU A 375 -35.93 3.11 14.86
CA GLU A 375 -35.39 2.58 16.13
C GLU A 375 -34.96 3.70 17.10
N GLU A 376 -34.42 4.81 16.63
CA GLU A 376 -34.10 5.97 17.49
C GLU A 376 -35.35 6.69 18.03
N ILE A 377 -36.47 6.65 17.30
CA ILE A 377 -37.75 7.22 17.77
C ILE A 377 -38.37 6.34 18.84
N HIS A 378 -38.18 5.02 18.79
CA HIS A 378 -38.74 4.09 19.81
C HIS A 378 -37.95 4.09 21.12
N HIS A 379 -36.69 4.50 21.15
CA HIS A 379 -35.87 4.60 22.37
C HIS A 379 -36.01 5.95 23.10
N ARG A 380 -36.64 6.94 22.50
CA ARG A 380 -36.90 8.25 23.16
C ARG A 380 -38.27 8.36 23.86
N HIS A 381 -39.08 7.32 23.81
CA HIS A 381 -40.41 7.28 24.43
C HIS A 381 -40.59 6.11 25.41
N ARG A 382 -39.50 5.65 26.06
CA ARG A 382 -39.57 4.79 27.23
C ARG A 382 -38.75 5.35 28.37
#